data_7787e8799908de05a2c4e77f2e82872f
#
_entry.id   7787e8799908de05a2c4e77f2e82872f
#
_cell.length_a   1.000
_cell.length_b   1.000
_cell.length_c   1.000
_cell.angle_alpha   90.00
_cell.angle_beta   90.00
_cell.angle_gamma   90.00
#
_symmetry.space_group_name_H-M   'P 1'
#
loop_
_entity.id
_entity.type
_entity.pdbx_description
1 polymer ?
#
loop_
_entity_poly.entity_id
_entity_poly.type
_entity_poly.pdbx_seq_one_letter_code
_entity_poly.pdbx_strand_id
1 'polypeptide(L)'
;YDEDCTFAGIHPDGYMSRDSYIRDRETQSLELRLISNDSSRLFNYATQWLFGLYTLSSDEALKREYTFAASDFFSDFGFDTTALFFQLDTDFSDRLTLETGLRVERRKTTYSDSEQLAFTPDETFWGGRIAAKYRVNDTTMAYASVARGYKAGGFNTDGTLDADLRQFDEEFLIEYEVGVKSRL
;
A
#
# COMPACT_ATOMS: atom_id res chain seq x y z
N TYR A 1 21.61 1.12 5.98
CA TYR A 1 22.23 0.41 4.86
C TYR A 1 23.48 1.19 4.43
N ASP A 2 24.64 0.55 4.50
CA ASP A 2 25.92 1.12 4.05
C ASP A 2 26.36 0.36 2.80
N GLU A 3 26.49 1.05 1.68
CA GLU A 3 27.16 0.51 0.49
C GLU A 3 28.58 1.08 0.40
N ASP A 4 29.57 0.24 0.72
CA ASP A 4 30.98 0.55 0.48
C ASP A 4 31.36 0.16 -0.94
N CYS A 5 31.40 1.11 -1.86
CA CYS A 5 31.98 0.93 -3.18
C CYS A 5 33.49 1.19 -3.12
N THR A 6 34.29 0.15 -2.99
CA THR A 6 35.75 0.24 -3.10
C THR A 6 36.16 0.20 -4.57
N PHE A 7 36.65 1.29 -5.11
CA PHE A 7 37.45 1.32 -6.35
C PHE A 7 38.93 1.05 -6.06
N ALA A 8 39.22 0.16 -5.09
CA ALA A 8 40.59 -0.24 -4.75
C ALA A 8 41.24 -0.91 -5.96
N GLY A 9 42.15 -0.22 -6.64
CA GLY A 9 42.87 -0.70 -7.83
C GLY A 9 42.78 0.22 -9.05
N ILE A 10 41.90 1.21 -9.03
CA ILE A 10 41.76 2.17 -10.13
C ILE A 10 42.39 3.54 -9.74
N HIS A 11 42.47 3.88 -8.44
CA HIS A 11 43.08 5.12 -7.98
C HIS A 11 44.42 4.85 -7.24
N PRO A 12 45.52 5.57 -7.59
CA PRO A 12 46.82 5.32 -6.98
C PRO A 12 46.87 5.57 -5.47
N ASP A 13 45.92 6.29 -4.90
CA ASP A 13 45.86 6.64 -3.47
C ASP A 13 44.88 5.76 -2.64
N GLY A 14 44.37 4.63 -3.19
CA GLY A 14 43.47 3.72 -2.46
C GLY A 14 42.17 4.39 -2.08
N TYR A 15 41.54 5.10 -3.02
CA TYR A 15 40.31 5.85 -2.77
C TYR A 15 39.11 4.98 -2.50
N MET A 16 38.43 5.21 -1.38
CA MET A 16 37.17 4.56 -1.02
C MET A 16 36.01 5.57 -1.12
N SER A 17 34.99 5.27 -1.92
CA SER A 17 33.73 6.03 -1.89
C SER A 17 32.76 5.39 -0.91
N ARG A 18 32.08 6.20 -0.14
CA ARG A 18 31.03 5.77 0.79
C ARG A 18 29.74 6.49 0.44
N ASP A 19 28.62 5.74 0.38
CA ASP A 19 27.27 6.26 0.30
C ASP A 19 26.47 5.64 1.46
N SER A 20 26.15 6.44 2.46
CA SER A 20 25.54 6.00 3.72
C SER A 20 24.17 6.63 3.87
N TYR A 21 23.15 5.79 4.15
CA TYR A 21 21.76 6.19 4.37
C TYR A 21 21.39 5.91 5.82
N ILE A 22 21.17 6.96 6.59
CA ILE A 22 20.72 6.89 7.98
C ILE A 22 19.25 7.26 7.99
N ARG A 23 18.39 6.31 8.38
CA ARG A 23 16.95 6.49 8.41
C ARG A 23 16.42 6.29 9.82
N ASP A 24 15.58 7.21 10.25
CA ASP A 24 14.76 7.07 11.46
C ASP A 24 13.30 7.10 11.03
N ARG A 25 12.53 6.08 11.44
CA ARG A 25 11.12 5.94 11.06
C ARG A 25 10.27 5.60 12.27
N GLU A 26 9.23 6.39 12.48
CA GLU A 26 8.17 6.09 13.43
C GLU A 26 6.87 5.82 12.68
N THR A 27 6.13 4.79 13.12
CA THR A 27 4.84 4.43 12.52
C THR A 27 3.86 4.03 13.61
N GLN A 28 2.66 4.60 13.55
CA GLN A 28 1.56 4.31 14.46
C GLN A 28 0.31 3.96 13.66
N SER A 29 -0.44 2.94 14.08
CA SER A 29 -1.69 2.57 13.43
C SER A 29 -2.75 2.15 14.44
N LEU A 30 -4.00 2.40 14.06
CA LEU A 30 -5.18 1.94 14.79
C LEU A 30 -6.19 1.38 13.80
N GLU A 31 -6.77 0.24 14.15
CA GLU A 31 -7.88 -0.34 13.39
C GLU A 31 -9.01 -0.74 14.32
N LEU A 32 -10.24 -0.38 13.94
CA LEU A 32 -11.46 -0.78 14.60
C LEU A 32 -12.33 -1.56 13.62
N ARG A 33 -12.85 -2.71 14.05
CA ARG A 33 -13.72 -3.58 13.26
C ARG A 33 -15.00 -3.89 13.98
N LEU A 34 -16.10 -3.81 13.24
CA LEU A 34 -17.40 -4.37 13.62
C LEU A 34 -17.67 -5.57 12.71
N ILE A 35 -18.03 -6.69 13.31
CA ILE A 35 -18.23 -7.95 12.58
C ILE A 35 -19.60 -8.49 12.95
N SER A 36 -20.34 -8.95 11.94
CA SER A 36 -21.63 -9.60 12.15
C SER A 36 -21.48 -10.94 12.88
N ASN A 37 -22.55 -11.42 13.45
CA ASN A 37 -22.65 -12.80 13.93
C ASN A 37 -23.17 -13.74 12.83
N ASP A 38 -23.13 -15.05 13.09
CA ASP A 38 -23.53 -16.10 12.13
C ASP A 38 -25.02 -16.08 11.76
N SER A 39 -25.88 -15.44 12.57
CA SER A 39 -27.30 -15.29 12.31
C SER A 39 -27.66 -14.02 11.55
N SER A 40 -26.70 -13.25 11.14
CA SER A 40 -26.91 -11.98 10.42
C SER A 40 -27.56 -12.22 9.06
N ARG A 41 -28.52 -11.36 8.73
CA ARG A 41 -29.23 -11.37 7.45
C ARG A 41 -29.35 -9.97 6.89
N LEU A 42 -29.16 -9.84 5.58
CA LEU A 42 -29.41 -8.63 4.83
C LEU A 42 -30.39 -8.96 3.69
N PHE A 43 -31.51 -8.21 3.59
CA PHE A 43 -32.57 -8.45 2.60
C PHE A 43 -33.07 -9.90 2.56
N ASN A 44 -33.20 -10.55 3.75
CA ASN A 44 -33.58 -11.96 3.95
C ASN A 44 -32.55 -13.02 3.52
N TYR A 45 -31.38 -12.61 3.01
CA TYR A 45 -30.28 -13.53 2.72
C TYR A 45 -29.35 -13.67 3.92
N ALA A 46 -28.80 -14.86 4.13
CA ALA A 46 -27.71 -15.04 5.10
C ALA A 46 -26.51 -14.20 4.65
N THR A 47 -26.12 -13.25 5.48
CA THR A 47 -25.06 -12.29 5.12
C THR A 47 -24.15 -12.10 6.31
N GLN A 48 -22.87 -12.42 6.12
CA GLN A 48 -21.82 -11.99 7.02
C GLN A 48 -21.27 -10.66 6.54
N TRP A 49 -21.04 -9.76 7.47
CA TRP A 49 -20.48 -8.44 7.13
C TRP A 49 -19.41 -8.03 8.12
N LEU A 50 -18.49 -7.28 7.59
CA LEU A 50 -17.44 -6.59 8.33
C LEU A 50 -17.44 -5.13 7.91
N PHE A 51 -17.35 -4.23 8.88
CA PHE A 51 -17.14 -2.81 8.68
C PHE A 51 -15.94 -2.36 9.51
N GLY A 52 -15.04 -1.55 8.93
CA GLY A 52 -13.84 -1.12 9.63
C GLY A 52 -13.45 0.32 9.36
N LEU A 53 -12.79 0.88 10.36
CA LEU A 53 -12.08 2.16 10.33
C LEU A 53 -10.60 1.86 10.54
N TYR A 54 -9.73 2.46 9.74
CA TYR A 54 -8.28 2.35 9.85
C TYR A 54 -7.66 3.74 9.81
N THR A 55 -6.64 3.95 10.64
CA THR A 55 -5.77 5.12 10.57
C THR A 55 -4.32 4.71 10.74
N LEU A 56 -3.44 5.39 10.02
CA LEU A 56 -2.00 5.18 10.05
C LEU A 56 -1.31 6.54 9.94
N SER A 57 -0.34 6.80 10.80
CA SER A 57 0.60 7.90 10.72
C SER A 57 2.02 7.34 10.63
N SER A 58 2.82 7.86 9.74
CA SER A 58 4.22 7.45 9.57
C SER A 58 5.08 8.65 9.22
N ASP A 59 6.19 8.79 9.94
CA ASP A 59 7.20 9.82 9.73
C ASP A 59 8.56 9.16 9.51
N GLU A 60 9.33 9.65 8.55
CA GLU A 60 10.68 9.18 8.24
C GLU A 60 11.60 10.40 8.06
N ALA A 61 12.68 10.43 8.83
CA ALA A 61 13.80 11.32 8.62
C ALA A 61 14.96 10.56 7.95
N LEU A 62 15.51 11.10 6.89
CA LEU A 62 16.65 10.55 6.16
C LEU A 62 17.82 11.52 6.21
N LYS A 63 19.01 10.99 6.52
CA LYS A 63 20.31 11.62 6.26
C LYS A 63 21.10 10.75 5.29
N ARG A 64 21.58 11.33 4.20
CA ARG A 64 22.51 10.68 3.28
C ARG A 64 23.86 11.37 3.30
N GLU A 65 24.90 10.59 3.53
CA GLU A 65 26.30 11.01 3.48
C GLU A 65 26.96 10.36 2.27
N TYR A 66 27.35 11.16 1.28
CA TYR A 66 27.99 10.66 0.07
C TYR A 66 29.33 11.35 -0.15
N THR A 67 30.39 10.57 -0.30
CA THR A 67 31.80 11.08 -0.39
C THR A 67 32.00 12.14 -1.47
N PHE A 68 31.26 12.06 -2.58
CA PHE A 68 31.37 12.98 -3.70
C PHE A 68 30.38 14.15 -3.68
N ALA A 69 29.47 14.17 -2.70
CA ALA A 69 28.56 15.30 -2.54
C ALA A 69 29.24 16.45 -1.82
N ALA A 70 28.87 17.69 -2.18
CA ALA A 70 29.41 18.89 -1.53
C ALA A 70 28.92 19.05 -0.09
N SER A 71 27.76 18.48 0.25
CA SER A 71 27.13 18.47 1.58
C SER A 71 26.26 17.23 1.77
N ASP A 72 26.01 16.89 3.02
CA ASP A 72 25.03 15.85 3.34
C ASP A 72 23.64 16.27 2.85
N PHE A 73 22.86 15.30 2.40
CA PHE A 73 21.46 15.47 2.03
C PHE A 73 20.56 15.05 3.18
N PHE A 74 19.49 15.82 3.42
CA PHE A 74 18.48 15.54 4.43
C PHE A 74 17.11 15.57 3.80
N SER A 75 16.22 14.68 4.19
CA SER A 75 14.79 14.75 3.86
C SER A 75 13.91 14.26 5.00
N ASP A 76 12.76 14.89 5.12
CA ASP A 76 11.67 14.50 6.00
C ASP A 76 10.48 14.09 5.14
N PHE A 77 9.95 12.90 5.40
CA PHE A 77 8.80 12.34 4.71
C PHE A 77 7.79 11.84 5.73
N GLY A 78 6.56 12.32 5.64
CA GLY A 78 5.49 11.88 6.52
C GLY A 78 4.19 11.67 5.77
N PHE A 79 3.30 10.85 6.33
CA PHE A 79 1.95 10.73 5.83
C PHE A 79 0.96 10.28 6.90
N ASP A 80 -0.25 10.81 6.80
CA ASP A 80 -1.42 10.41 7.56
C ASP A 80 -2.45 9.77 6.64
N THR A 81 -2.90 8.58 6.99
CA THR A 81 -3.92 7.83 6.26
C THR A 81 -5.14 7.60 7.14
N THR A 82 -6.33 7.81 6.58
CA THR A 82 -7.59 7.39 7.18
C THR A 82 -8.40 6.63 6.14
N ALA A 83 -8.90 5.45 6.49
CA ALA A 83 -9.69 4.62 5.59
C ALA A 83 -10.94 4.05 6.25
N LEU A 84 -12.00 3.97 5.46
CA LEU A 84 -13.20 3.19 5.76
C LEU A 84 -13.23 1.98 4.82
N PHE A 85 -13.60 0.83 5.34
CA PHE A 85 -13.74 -0.37 4.53
C PHE A 85 -14.91 -1.23 5.00
N PHE A 86 -15.49 -1.97 4.07
CA PHE A 86 -16.50 -2.97 4.39
C PHE A 86 -16.34 -4.21 3.50
N GLN A 87 -16.85 -5.31 4.00
CA GLN A 87 -16.99 -6.57 3.27
C GLN A 87 -18.37 -7.17 3.56
N LEU A 88 -18.98 -7.75 2.54
CA LEU A 88 -20.23 -8.50 2.63
C LEU A 88 -20.03 -9.84 1.95
N ASP A 89 -20.37 -10.92 2.64
CA ASP A 89 -20.41 -12.28 2.12
C ASP A 89 -21.86 -12.75 2.21
N THR A 90 -22.56 -12.80 1.08
CA THR A 90 -24.00 -13.04 1.01
C THR A 90 -24.29 -14.33 0.28
N ASP A 91 -25.00 -15.23 0.95
CA ASP A 91 -25.52 -16.48 0.37
C ASP A 91 -26.89 -16.23 -0.26
N PHE A 92 -26.91 -16.05 -1.59
CA PHE A 92 -28.16 -15.91 -2.34
C PHE A 92 -28.93 -17.24 -2.48
N SER A 93 -28.20 -18.34 -2.40
CA SER A 93 -28.78 -19.70 -2.36
C SER A 93 -27.74 -20.67 -1.76
N ASP A 94 -28.14 -21.94 -1.57
CA ASP A 94 -27.22 -23.00 -1.13
C ASP A 94 -26.01 -23.21 -2.06
N ARG A 95 -26.09 -22.66 -3.28
CA ARG A 95 -25.03 -22.81 -4.30
C ARG A 95 -24.36 -21.54 -4.71
N LEU A 96 -24.93 -20.36 -4.45
CA LEU A 96 -24.41 -19.08 -4.93
C LEU A 96 -24.10 -18.17 -3.75
N THR A 97 -22.81 -17.84 -3.58
CA THR A 97 -22.31 -16.82 -2.65
C THR A 97 -21.74 -15.67 -3.44
N LEU A 98 -22.08 -14.45 -3.06
CA LEU A 98 -21.48 -13.23 -3.56
C LEU A 98 -20.65 -12.58 -2.45
N GLU A 99 -19.38 -12.34 -2.72
CA GLU A 99 -18.47 -11.57 -1.87
C GLU A 99 -18.28 -10.18 -2.46
N THR A 100 -18.47 -9.14 -1.66
CA THR A 100 -18.23 -7.76 -2.07
C THR A 100 -17.41 -7.05 -1.01
N GLY A 101 -16.44 -6.26 -1.43
CA GLY A 101 -15.62 -5.45 -0.54
C GLY A 101 -15.29 -4.11 -1.17
N LEU A 102 -15.23 -3.07 -0.35
CA LEU A 102 -14.81 -1.73 -0.74
C LEU A 102 -13.96 -1.12 0.38
N ARG A 103 -12.92 -0.41 -0.03
CA ARG A 103 -12.10 0.46 0.82
C ARG A 103 -11.99 1.83 0.17
N VAL A 104 -12.25 2.87 0.94
CA VAL A 104 -11.96 4.26 0.57
C VAL A 104 -10.96 4.81 1.57
N GLU A 105 -9.91 5.43 1.06
CA GLU A 105 -8.79 5.92 1.83
C GLU A 105 -8.43 7.34 1.43
N ARG A 106 -8.23 8.20 2.41
CA ARG A 106 -7.65 9.52 2.24
C ARG A 106 -6.27 9.53 2.85
N ARG A 107 -5.28 10.01 2.09
CA ARG A 107 -3.90 10.15 2.52
C ARG A 107 -3.43 11.58 2.32
N LYS A 108 -2.89 12.16 3.39
CA LYS A 108 -2.16 13.42 3.34
C LYS A 108 -0.68 13.11 3.50
N THR A 109 0.12 13.59 2.59
CA THR A 109 1.56 13.36 2.59
C THR A 109 2.28 14.68 2.76
N THR A 110 3.41 14.67 3.46
CA THR A 110 4.34 15.80 3.59
C THR A 110 5.73 15.35 3.19
N TYR A 111 6.41 16.16 2.43
CA TYR A 111 7.81 15.97 2.06
C TYR A 111 8.52 17.30 2.09
N SER A 112 9.74 17.31 2.65
CA SER A 112 10.68 18.42 2.55
C SER A 112 12.11 17.92 2.53
N ASP A 113 13.02 18.69 1.93
CA ASP A 113 14.43 18.32 1.87
C ASP A 113 15.40 19.52 1.96
N SER A 114 16.68 19.21 2.08
CA SER A 114 17.76 20.20 2.19
C SER A 114 18.00 21.01 0.91
N GLU A 115 17.39 20.63 -0.22
CA GLU A 115 17.42 21.39 -1.49
C GLU A 115 16.23 22.35 -1.63
N GLN A 116 15.48 22.55 -0.52
CA GLN A 116 14.34 23.48 -0.43
C GLN A 116 13.11 23.02 -1.24
N LEU A 117 13.01 21.73 -1.55
CA LEU A 117 11.78 21.16 -2.10
C LEU A 117 10.81 20.86 -0.97
N ALA A 118 9.52 21.14 -1.20
CA ALA A 118 8.45 20.82 -0.28
C ALA A 118 7.17 20.49 -1.05
N PHE A 119 6.49 19.40 -0.66
CA PHE A 119 5.25 18.93 -1.26
C PHE A 119 4.27 18.49 -0.18
N THR A 120 2.97 18.72 -0.40
CA THR A 120 1.92 18.34 0.54
C THR A 120 0.68 17.79 -0.18
N PRO A 121 0.78 16.69 -0.96
CA PRO A 121 -0.38 16.12 -1.62
C PRO A 121 -1.44 15.60 -0.64
N ASP A 122 -2.70 15.78 -0.98
CA ASP A 122 -3.88 15.27 -0.25
C ASP A 122 -4.75 14.51 -1.26
N GLU A 123 -4.75 13.18 -1.16
CA GLU A 123 -5.27 12.29 -2.17
C GLU A 123 -6.30 11.35 -1.59
N THR A 124 -7.24 10.92 -2.44
CA THR A 124 -8.26 9.94 -2.05
C THR A 124 -8.24 8.78 -3.02
N PHE A 125 -8.07 7.58 -2.47
CA PHE A 125 -8.01 6.32 -3.21
C PHE A 125 -9.23 5.47 -2.90
N TRP A 126 -9.54 4.57 -3.82
CA TRP A 126 -10.51 3.51 -3.55
C TRP A 126 -10.07 2.20 -4.20
N GLY A 127 -10.36 1.12 -3.52
CA GLY A 127 -10.18 -0.23 -4.00
C GLY A 127 -11.36 -1.10 -3.61
N GLY A 128 -11.61 -2.15 -4.36
CA GLY A 128 -12.71 -3.04 -4.05
C GLY A 128 -12.65 -4.33 -4.83
N ARG A 129 -13.49 -5.28 -4.43
CA ARG A 129 -13.61 -6.59 -5.06
C ARG A 129 -15.07 -7.04 -5.07
N ILE A 130 -15.46 -7.66 -6.17
CA ILE A 130 -16.71 -8.41 -6.28
C ILE A 130 -16.33 -9.81 -6.78
N ALA A 131 -16.79 -10.84 -6.08
CA ALA A 131 -16.55 -12.22 -6.47
C ALA A 131 -17.83 -13.05 -6.31
N ALA A 132 -18.19 -13.80 -7.36
CA ALA A 132 -19.28 -14.78 -7.33
C ALA A 132 -18.67 -16.19 -7.24
N LYS A 133 -19.16 -16.99 -6.29
CA LYS A 133 -18.78 -18.39 -6.10
C LYS A 133 -20.01 -19.25 -6.31
N TYR A 134 -19.92 -20.20 -7.22
CA TYR A 134 -20.99 -21.12 -7.53
C TYR A 134 -20.58 -22.57 -7.26
N ARG A 135 -21.29 -23.23 -6.33
CA ARG A 135 -21.12 -24.66 -6.04
C ARG A 135 -21.79 -25.49 -7.12
N VAL A 136 -20.98 -26.04 -8.03
CA VAL A 136 -21.46 -26.89 -9.13
C VAL A 136 -22.00 -28.22 -8.58
N ASN A 137 -21.25 -28.82 -7.64
CA ASN A 137 -21.61 -30.00 -6.86
C ASN A 137 -20.86 -30.01 -5.51
N ASP A 138 -20.93 -31.10 -4.73
CA ASP A 138 -20.33 -31.16 -3.39
C ASP A 138 -18.80 -31.11 -3.37
N THR A 139 -18.16 -31.38 -4.51
CA THR A 139 -16.69 -31.37 -4.62
C THR A 139 -16.15 -30.26 -5.52
N THR A 140 -17.01 -29.60 -6.31
CA THR A 140 -16.59 -28.65 -7.34
C THR A 140 -17.26 -27.29 -7.19
N MET A 141 -16.45 -26.23 -7.24
CA MET A 141 -16.89 -24.84 -7.20
C MET A 141 -16.27 -24.08 -8.37
N ALA A 142 -17.09 -23.32 -9.10
CA ALA A 142 -16.64 -22.33 -10.07
C ALA A 142 -16.69 -20.94 -9.42
N TYR A 143 -15.79 -20.04 -9.83
CA TYR A 143 -15.81 -18.66 -9.34
C TYR A 143 -15.36 -17.68 -10.42
N ALA A 144 -15.83 -16.45 -10.28
CA ALA A 144 -15.35 -15.32 -11.07
C ALA A 144 -15.23 -14.10 -10.16
N SER A 145 -14.22 -13.27 -10.37
CA SER A 145 -14.07 -12.03 -9.64
C SER A 145 -13.52 -10.89 -10.48
N VAL A 146 -13.85 -9.67 -10.07
CA VAL A 146 -13.21 -8.44 -10.50
C VAL A 146 -12.74 -7.69 -9.26
N ALA A 147 -11.50 -7.20 -9.29
CA ALA A 147 -10.92 -6.42 -8.22
C ALA A 147 -10.23 -5.17 -8.76
N ARG A 148 -10.28 -4.08 -8.00
CA ARG A 148 -9.48 -2.89 -8.20
C ARG A 148 -8.61 -2.67 -6.98
N GLY A 149 -7.29 -2.73 -7.18
CA GLY A 149 -6.27 -2.33 -6.22
C GLY A 149 -5.71 -0.94 -6.56
N TYR A 150 -5.08 -0.31 -5.57
CA TYR A 150 -4.35 0.94 -5.76
C TYR A 150 -3.07 0.93 -4.92
N LYS A 151 -2.11 1.74 -5.35
CA LYS A 151 -0.90 2.08 -4.60
C LYS A 151 -0.78 3.59 -4.61
N ALA A 152 -0.70 4.20 -3.44
CA ALA A 152 -0.53 5.64 -3.32
C ALA A 152 0.78 6.09 -3.99
N GLY A 153 0.78 7.28 -4.54
CA GLY A 153 1.98 8.00 -4.96
C GLY A 153 2.95 8.24 -3.79
N GLY A 154 4.09 8.80 -4.06
CA GLY A 154 5.09 9.04 -3.05
C GLY A 154 6.29 9.81 -3.57
N PHE A 155 7.41 9.70 -2.84
CA PHE A 155 8.63 10.45 -3.11
C PHE A 155 9.85 9.55 -3.08
N ASN A 156 10.82 9.84 -3.96
CA ASN A 156 12.18 9.35 -3.87
C ASN A 156 12.93 10.23 -2.87
N THR A 157 13.09 9.72 -1.64
CA THR A 157 13.51 10.51 -0.47
C THR A 157 15.04 10.63 -0.31
N ASP A 158 15.83 10.06 -1.21
CA ASP A 158 17.28 9.91 -1.06
C ASP A 158 18.12 10.96 -1.80
N GLY A 159 17.49 11.89 -2.51
CA GLY A 159 18.18 12.96 -3.23
C GLY A 159 18.99 12.51 -4.45
N THR A 160 18.79 11.28 -4.96
CA THR A 160 19.49 10.78 -6.15
C THR A 160 18.90 11.27 -7.46
N LEU A 161 17.64 11.72 -7.43
CA LEU A 161 16.90 12.18 -8.59
C LEU A 161 16.75 13.70 -8.60
N ASP A 162 16.66 14.25 -9.81
CA ASP A 162 16.33 15.67 -10.01
C ASP A 162 14.93 15.97 -9.41
N ALA A 163 14.69 17.24 -9.10
CA ALA A 163 13.50 17.72 -8.39
C ALA A 163 12.16 17.29 -9.03
N ASP A 164 12.09 17.31 -10.36
CA ASP A 164 10.91 16.94 -11.16
C ASP A 164 10.65 15.43 -11.23
N LEU A 165 11.63 14.60 -10.84
CA LEU A 165 11.53 13.14 -10.82
C LEU A 165 11.36 12.57 -9.40
N ARG A 166 11.34 13.41 -8.36
CA ARG A 166 11.24 12.95 -6.96
C ARG A 166 9.84 12.50 -6.59
N GLN A 167 8.82 13.16 -7.09
CA GLN A 167 7.43 12.76 -6.88
C GLN A 167 7.01 11.75 -7.96
N PHE A 168 6.29 10.70 -7.56
CA PHE A 168 5.63 9.76 -8.46
C PHE A 168 4.14 9.64 -8.10
N ASP A 169 3.32 9.47 -9.13
CA ASP A 169 1.86 9.41 -9.02
C ASP A 169 1.37 8.07 -8.46
N GLU A 170 0.08 8.04 -8.11
CA GLU A 170 -0.60 6.80 -7.75
C GLU A 170 -0.70 5.83 -8.92
N GLU A 171 -0.71 4.56 -8.60
CA GLU A 171 -0.95 3.47 -9.54
C GLU A 171 -2.22 2.70 -9.16
N PHE A 172 -2.94 2.19 -10.13
CA PHE A 172 -4.04 1.28 -9.89
C PHE A 172 -3.98 0.05 -10.82
N LEU A 173 -4.53 -1.05 -10.33
CA LEU A 173 -4.63 -2.31 -11.06
C LEU A 173 -6.10 -2.76 -11.08
N ILE A 174 -6.55 -3.24 -12.24
CA ILE A 174 -7.82 -3.96 -12.36
C ILE A 174 -7.49 -5.41 -12.70
N GLU A 175 -8.02 -6.33 -11.89
CA GLU A 175 -7.84 -7.77 -12.04
C GLU A 175 -9.18 -8.42 -12.37
N TYR A 176 -9.17 -9.34 -13.32
CA TYR A 176 -10.28 -10.24 -13.65
C TYR A 176 -9.80 -11.67 -13.46
N GLU A 177 -10.51 -12.43 -12.66
CA GLU A 177 -10.18 -13.83 -12.39
C GLU A 177 -11.37 -14.73 -12.65
N VAL A 178 -11.16 -15.86 -13.29
CA VAL A 178 -12.15 -16.95 -13.44
C VAL A 178 -11.45 -18.26 -13.12
N GLY A 179 -12.09 -19.12 -12.34
CA GLY A 179 -11.49 -20.38 -11.97
C GLY A 179 -12.49 -21.44 -11.53
N VAL A 180 -11.96 -22.67 -11.43
CA VAL A 180 -12.66 -23.84 -10.91
C VAL A 180 -11.76 -24.51 -9.87
N LYS A 181 -12.36 -24.87 -8.72
CA LYS A 181 -11.71 -25.65 -7.66
C LYS A 181 -12.47 -26.96 -7.47
N SER A 182 -11.75 -28.09 -7.52
CA SER A 182 -12.33 -29.41 -7.29
C SER A 182 -11.49 -30.22 -6.32
N ARG A 183 -12.15 -30.98 -5.44
CA ARG A 183 -11.52 -32.05 -4.65
C ARG A 183 -11.62 -33.35 -5.42
N LEU A 184 -10.52 -34.05 -5.52
CA LEU A 184 -10.40 -35.40 -6.06
C LEU A 184 -10.50 -36.40 -4.91
#